data_03a494a9367678e7ba5e926296713b35
#
_entry.id   03a494a9367678e7ba5e926296713b35
#
_cell.length_a   1.000
_cell.length_b   1.000
_cell.length_c   1.000
_cell.angle_alpha   90.00
_cell.angle_beta   90.00
_cell.angle_gamma   90.00
#
_symmetry.space_group_name_H-M   'P 1'
#
loop_
_entity.id
_entity.type
_entity.pdbx_description
1 polymer ?
#
loop_
_entity_poly.entity_id
_entity_poly.type
_entity_poly.pdbx_seq_one_letter_code
_entity_poly.pdbx_strand_id
1 'polypeptide(L)'
;MDRTFSALADPTRRGVLLRLKEQPGLSVSELARRFPLKLPGMMKHLDVLSDAGLITRTKTGRTVSVNLAVRPMREAMEWLKRYERLWTVSIDRLVALVEKDGEQ
;
A
#
# COMPACT_ATOMS: atom_id res chain seq x y z
N MET A 1 -10.94 -5.05 -3.04
CA MET A 1 -9.90 -4.12 -3.58
C MET A 1 -10.07 -2.67 -3.13
N ASP A 2 -11.29 -2.19 -2.97
CA ASP A 2 -11.50 -0.79 -2.57
C ASP A 2 -10.85 -0.45 -1.23
N ARG A 3 -10.94 -1.33 -0.25
CA ARG A 3 -10.28 -1.16 1.05
C ARG A 3 -8.75 -1.13 0.91
N THR A 4 -8.20 -1.93 0.01
CA THR A 4 -6.77 -1.96 -0.26
C THR A 4 -6.30 -0.61 -0.78
N PHE A 5 -6.95 -0.07 -1.82
CA PHE A 5 -6.58 1.23 -2.37
C PHE A 5 -6.81 2.37 -1.39
N SER A 6 -7.90 2.33 -0.64
CA SER A 6 -8.16 3.32 0.40
C SER A 6 -7.07 3.32 1.46
N ALA A 7 -6.64 2.13 1.91
CA ALA A 7 -5.56 2.01 2.89
C ALA A 7 -4.24 2.56 2.34
N LEU A 8 -3.97 2.37 1.04
CA LEU A 8 -2.76 2.85 0.38
C LEU A 8 -2.79 4.35 0.05
N ALA A 9 -3.92 5.00 0.19
CA ALA A 9 -4.07 6.42 -0.16
C ALA A 9 -3.40 7.37 0.84
N ASP A 10 -2.99 6.89 2.00
CA ASP A 10 -2.34 7.69 3.03
C ASP A 10 -0.82 7.45 3.04
N PRO A 11 0.01 8.52 3.02
CA PRO A 11 1.47 8.36 3.00
C PRO A 11 2.04 7.69 4.25
N THR A 12 1.44 7.92 5.42
CA THR A 12 1.89 7.27 6.66
C THR A 12 1.66 5.78 6.59
N ARG A 13 0.50 5.35 6.12
CA ARG A 13 0.20 3.92 5.95
C ARG A 13 1.14 3.25 4.95
N ARG A 14 1.44 3.91 3.83
CA ARG A 14 2.44 3.40 2.88
C ARG A 14 3.82 3.27 3.54
N GLY A 15 4.20 4.25 4.38
CA GLY A 15 5.45 4.20 5.13
C GLY A 15 5.52 3.05 6.11
N VAL A 16 4.41 2.75 6.79
CA VAL A 16 4.32 1.60 7.70
C VAL A 16 4.56 0.29 6.95
N LEU A 17 3.91 0.12 5.80
CA LEU A 17 4.08 -1.09 4.99
C LEU A 17 5.53 -1.25 4.52
N LEU A 18 6.16 -0.18 4.08
CA LEU A 18 7.55 -0.19 3.66
C LEU A 18 8.47 -0.56 4.82
N ARG A 19 8.23 -0.01 6.00
CA ARG A 19 9.03 -0.33 7.19
C ARG A 19 8.89 -1.80 7.58
N LEU A 20 7.69 -2.35 7.51
CA LEU A 20 7.45 -3.76 7.81
C LEU A 20 8.10 -4.70 6.79
N LYS A 21 8.24 -4.26 5.55
CA LYS A 21 8.99 -5.00 4.55
C LYS A 21 10.46 -5.11 4.94
N GLU A 22 11.03 -4.01 5.41
CA GLU A 22 12.44 -3.97 5.83
C GLU A 22 12.68 -4.67 7.17
N GLN A 23 11.75 -4.52 8.09
CA GLN A 23 11.83 -5.07 9.45
C GLN A 23 10.53 -5.78 9.82
N PRO A 24 10.35 -7.05 9.42
CA PRO A 24 9.16 -7.82 9.80
C PRO A 24 9.06 -7.99 11.31
N GLY A 25 7.85 -8.01 11.82
CA GLY A 25 7.58 -8.30 13.22
C GLY A 25 7.81 -7.15 14.19
N LEU A 26 7.93 -5.91 13.69
CA LEU A 26 8.01 -4.75 14.58
C LEU A 26 6.77 -4.67 15.47
N SER A 27 6.96 -4.29 16.73
CA SER A 27 5.85 -4.06 17.63
C SER A 27 5.14 -2.74 17.28
N VAL A 28 3.89 -2.62 17.73
CA VAL A 28 3.11 -1.37 17.57
C VAL A 28 3.87 -0.19 18.20
N SER A 29 4.46 -0.39 19.36
CA SER A 29 5.24 0.67 20.05
C SER A 29 6.47 1.09 19.24
N GLU A 30 7.19 0.13 18.65
CA GLU A 30 8.34 0.41 17.80
C GLU A 30 7.95 1.17 16.54
N LEU A 31 6.83 0.80 15.92
CA LEU A 31 6.28 1.52 14.77
C LEU A 31 5.92 2.96 15.14
N ALA A 32 5.24 3.16 16.26
CA ALA A 32 4.85 4.51 16.69
C ALA A 32 6.06 5.41 16.90
N ARG A 33 7.18 4.87 17.38
CA ARG A 33 8.42 5.64 17.58
C ARG A 33 9.09 6.07 16.29
N ARG A 34 8.84 5.36 15.19
CA ARG A 34 9.48 5.64 13.89
C ARG A 34 8.72 6.65 13.03
N PHE A 35 7.55 7.06 13.48
CA PHE A 35 6.71 8.03 12.79
C PHE A 35 6.34 9.16 13.75
N PRO A 36 6.09 10.39 13.27
CA PRO A 36 5.72 11.51 14.13
C PRO A 36 4.27 11.39 14.59
N LEU A 37 3.93 10.27 15.22
CA LEU A 37 2.58 9.95 15.68
C LEU A 37 2.62 9.44 17.11
N LYS A 38 1.57 9.78 17.84
CA LYS A 38 1.31 9.16 19.14
C LYS A 38 0.68 7.78 18.92
N LEU A 39 0.75 6.93 19.94
CA LEU A 39 0.24 5.57 19.85
C LEU A 39 -1.22 5.49 19.36
N PRO A 40 -2.18 6.30 19.85
CA PRO A 40 -3.54 6.23 19.33
C PRO A 40 -3.66 6.52 17.83
N GLY A 41 -2.87 7.46 17.31
CA GLY A 41 -2.83 7.75 15.88
C GLY A 41 -2.27 6.59 15.06
N MET A 42 -1.20 5.96 15.55
CA MET A 42 -0.64 4.78 14.91
C MET A 42 -1.65 3.62 14.91
N MET A 43 -2.35 3.41 16.02
CA MET A 43 -3.37 2.36 16.11
C MET A 43 -4.48 2.53 15.08
N LYS A 44 -4.92 3.76 14.81
CA LYS A 44 -5.93 4.02 13.77
C LYS A 44 -5.43 3.62 12.39
N HIS A 45 -4.17 3.94 12.05
CA HIS A 45 -3.58 3.53 10.79
C HIS A 45 -3.46 2.01 10.67
N LEU A 46 -3.05 1.35 11.76
CA LEU A 46 -2.94 -0.10 11.78
C LEU A 46 -4.30 -0.78 11.65
N ASP A 47 -5.36 -0.20 12.25
CA ASP A 47 -6.71 -0.71 12.10
C ASP A 47 -7.18 -0.67 10.64
N VAL A 48 -6.93 0.43 9.95
CA VAL A 48 -7.25 0.56 8.51
C VAL A 48 -6.49 -0.48 7.69
N LEU A 49 -5.20 -0.65 7.95
CA LEU A 49 -4.37 -1.64 7.24
C LEU A 49 -4.83 -3.07 7.55
N SER A 50 -5.16 -3.35 8.78
CA SER A 50 -5.65 -4.67 9.20
C SER A 50 -7.01 -5.00 8.58
N ASP A 51 -7.92 -4.03 8.56
CA ASP A 51 -9.25 -4.19 7.95
C ASP A 51 -9.15 -4.43 6.44
N ALA A 52 -8.14 -3.86 5.80
CA ALA A 52 -7.85 -4.10 4.39
C ALA A 52 -7.12 -5.44 4.15
N GLY A 53 -6.73 -6.13 5.21
CA GLY A 53 -6.01 -7.40 5.12
C GLY A 53 -4.55 -7.25 4.70
N LEU A 54 -3.98 -6.05 4.81
CA LEU A 54 -2.60 -5.79 4.38
C LEU A 54 -1.57 -6.11 5.45
N ILE A 55 -2.00 -6.19 6.70
CA ILE A 55 -1.15 -6.58 7.84
C ILE A 55 -1.87 -7.59 8.71
N THR A 56 -1.08 -8.34 9.48
CA THR A 56 -1.57 -9.17 10.58
C THR A 56 -0.94 -8.68 11.88
N ARG A 57 -1.69 -8.79 12.97
CA ARG A 57 -1.22 -8.43 14.31
C ARG A 57 -1.28 -9.67 15.19
N THR A 58 -0.16 -9.96 15.86
CA THR A 58 -0.06 -11.12 16.75
C THR A 58 0.33 -10.64 18.13
N LYS A 59 -0.51 -10.94 19.13
CA LYS A 59 -0.23 -10.59 20.50
C LYS A 59 0.54 -11.73 21.20
N THR A 60 1.69 -11.38 21.77
CA THR A 60 2.49 -12.30 22.57
C THR A 60 2.79 -11.60 23.91
N GLY A 61 2.15 -12.06 24.98
CA GLY A 61 2.21 -11.37 26.26
C GLY A 61 1.61 -9.97 26.15
N ARG A 62 2.39 -8.94 26.45
CA ARG A 62 1.96 -7.54 26.35
C ARG A 62 2.39 -6.88 25.03
N THR A 63 3.07 -7.63 24.16
CA THR A 63 3.60 -7.10 22.92
C THR A 63 2.71 -7.51 21.74
N VAL A 64 2.38 -6.55 20.90
CA VAL A 64 1.68 -6.79 19.64
C VAL A 64 2.66 -6.60 18.50
N SER A 65 2.95 -7.67 17.79
CA SER A 65 3.83 -7.68 16.61
C SER A 65 3.01 -7.50 15.35
N VAL A 66 3.57 -6.78 14.38
CA VAL A 66 2.88 -6.47 13.12
C VAL A 66 3.70 -7.05 11.97
N ASN A 67 3.02 -7.75 11.05
CA ASN A 67 3.63 -8.33 9.86
C ASN A 67 2.81 -8.01 8.63
N LEU A 68 3.46 -8.00 7.46
CA LEU A 68 2.77 -7.84 6.19
C LEU A 68 1.95 -9.08 5.86
N ALA A 69 0.76 -8.85 5.29
CA ALA A 69 -0.06 -9.87 4.65
C ALA A 69 -0.07 -9.60 3.16
N VAL A 70 0.52 -10.49 2.37
CA VAL A 70 0.90 -10.22 0.97
C VAL A 70 -0.26 -10.38 -0.02
N ARG A 71 -1.26 -11.19 0.31
CA ARG A 71 -2.31 -11.59 -0.63
C ARG A 71 -3.11 -10.41 -1.22
N PRO A 72 -3.65 -9.47 -0.42
CA PRO A 72 -4.39 -8.35 -0.98
C PRO A 72 -3.54 -7.45 -1.88
N MET A 73 -2.27 -7.28 -1.56
CA MET A 73 -1.35 -6.52 -2.40
C MET A 73 -1.14 -7.21 -3.75
N ARG A 74 -1.03 -8.53 -3.78
CA ARG A 74 -0.92 -9.28 -5.03
C ARG A 74 -2.13 -9.08 -5.92
N GLU A 75 -3.32 -9.19 -5.33
CA GLU A 75 -4.57 -9.00 -6.06
C GLU A 75 -4.65 -7.60 -6.66
N ALA A 76 -4.28 -6.59 -5.88
CA ALA A 76 -4.25 -5.20 -6.34
C ALA A 76 -3.22 -5.01 -7.46
N MET A 77 -2.04 -5.63 -7.34
CA MET A 77 -0.99 -5.54 -8.37
C MET A 77 -1.43 -6.20 -9.68
N GLU A 78 -2.10 -7.34 -9.61
CA GLU A 78 -2.63 -8.01 -10.81
C GLU A 78 -3.67 -7.15 -11.51
N TRP A 79 -4.55 -6.53 -10.74
CA TRP A 79 -5.54 -5.60 -11.28
C TRP A 79 -4.87 -4.40 -11.95
N LEU A 80 -3.86 -3.81 -11.29
CA LEU A 80 -3.12 -2.68 -11.82
C LEU A 80 -2.36 -3.03 -13.11
N LYS A 81 -1.82 -4.24 -13.22
CA LYS A 81 -1.14 -4.70 -14.44
C LYS A 81 -2.08 -4.74 -15.63
N ARG A 82 -3.31 -5.20 -15.44
CA ARG A 82 -4.33 -5.18 -16.51
C ARG A 82 -4.67 -3.76 -16.89
N TYR A 83 -4.81 -2.90 -15.92
CA TYR A 83 -5.13 -1.48 -16.12
C TYR A 83 -3.98 -0.76 -16.82
N GLU A 84 -2.75 -1.04 -16.42
CA GLU A 84 -1.54 -0.51 -17.03
C GLU A 84 -1.49 -0.85 -18.52
N ARG A 85 -1.77 -2.09 -18.89
CA ARG A 85 -1.78 -2.50 -20.31
C ARG A 85 -2.81 -1.72 -21.12
N LEU A 86 -3.98 -1.49 -20.57
CA LEU A 86 -5.03 -0.69 -21.20
C LEU A 86 -4.54 0.75 -21.42
N TRP A 87 -3.94 1.35 -20.40
CA TRP A 87 -3.41 2.70 -20.49
C TRP A 87 -2.25 2.81 -21.45
N THR A 88 -1.37 1.83 -21.51
CA THR A 88 -0.23 1.80 -22.43
C THR A 88 -0.72 1.81 -23.86
N VAL A 89 -1.70 0.99 -24.21
CA VAL A 89 -2.31 0.99 -25.55
C VAL A 89 -2.92 2.34 -25.88
N SER A 90 -3.64 2.94 -24.94
CA SER A 90 -4.28 4.25 -25.12
C SER A 90 -3.25 5.37 -25.33
N ILE A 91 -2.18 5.35 -24.56
CA ILE A 91 -1.08 6.32 -24.69
C ILE A 91 -0.39 6.16 -26.04
N ASP A 92 -0.12 4.92 -26.47
CA ASP A 92 0.52 4.67 -27.78
C ASP A 92 -0.33 5.20 -28.92
N ARG A 93 -1.65 5.06 -28.84
CA ARG A 93 -2.58 5.63 -29.82
C ARG A 93 -2.53 7.14 -29.84
N LEU A 94 -2.46 7.79 -28.68
CA LEU A 94 -2.35 9.24 -28.57
C LEU A 94 -1.03 9.74 -29.16
N VAL A 95 0.07 9.07 -28.87
CA VAL A 95 1.39 9.40 -29.41
C VAL A 95 1.38 9.28 -30.94
N ALA A 96 0.81 8.20 -31.47
CA ALA A 96 0.70 8.00 -32.92
C ALA A 96 -0.11 9.11 -33.59
N LEU A 97 -1.20 9.57 -32.97
CA LEU A 97 -2.00 10.68 -33.47
C LEU A 97 -1.23 12.00 -33.49
N VAL A 98 -0.48 12.29 -32.43
CA VAL A 98 0.32 13.50 -32.33
C VAL A 98 1.45 13.48 -33.35
N GLU A 99 2.13 12.36 -33.52
CA GLU A 99 3.20 12.21 -34.53
C GLU A 99 2.66 12.38 -35.95
N LYS A 100 1.49 11.83 -36.23
CA LYS A 100 0.84 11.97 -37.54
C LYS A 100 0.51 13.44 -37.85
N ASP A 101 -0.03 14.17 -36.88
CA ASP A 101 -0.33 15.59 -37.01
C ASP A 101 0.94 16.41 -37.19
N GLY A 102 2.02 16.02 -36.49
CA GLY A 102 3.31 16.67 -36.57
C GLY A 102 4.00 16.50 -37.92
N GLU A 103 3.66 15.49 -38.70
CA GLU A 103 4.23 15.22 -40.02
C GLU A 103 3.59 16.06 -41.14
N GLN A 104 2.51 16.74 -40.87
CA GLN A 104 1.83 17.62 -41.79
C GLN A 104 2.38 19.06 -41.68
#